data_09f1b6eda6c86d25a4d0b952c57bb372
#
_entry.id   09f1b6eda6c86d25a4d0b952c57bb372
#
_cell.length_a   1.000
_cell.length_b   1.000
_cell.length_c   1.000
_cell.angle_alpha   90.00
_cell.angle_beta   90.00
_cell.angle_gamma   90.00
#
_symmetry.space_group_name_H-M   'P 1'
#
loop_
_entity.id
_entity.type
_entity.pdbx_description
1 polymer ?
#
loop_
_entity_poly.entity_id
_entity_poly.type
_entity_poly.pdbx_seq_one_letter_code
_entity_poly.pdbx_strand_id
1 'polypeptide(L)'
;MASHSAVIESTISQSEDEWIRQSGGFYACPTCKHDLEPSNDGLSCSVCARIYPILGGIPDFLGGNFAGSGNRSIRVVGNWDSGILFDFMASVYETCIYPAVCNLYGGWHSASLKQLAHDVSDILESRGGLILDVACGPGTYGRRIASASRTVIGIDICLSMMHQGARYVQREHIPNVHFARAMVEELPFRSGLFDAAICAGSLNHFTDVVLALREINRTMKAGAPLAVMCFALIDSGLMKYKSIRDRAERGGGHIYSVADLERRVIEAGFEDFRPHAYGSVLVFSARKGPEEH
;
A
#
# COMPACT_ATOMS: atom_id res chain seq x y z
N MET A 1 -29.78 2.42 24.91
CA MET A 1 -29.05 1.26 24.40
C MET A 1 -28.10 1.77 23.32
N ALA A 2 -26.82 1.95 23.63
CA ALA A 2 -25.85 2.25 22.58
C ALA A 2 -25.84 1.08 21.61
N SER A 3 -25.91 1.37 20.31
CA SER A 3 -25.94 0.31 19.31
C SER A 3 -24.65 -0.52 19.40
N HIS A 4 -24.75 -1.82 19.13
CA HIS A 4 -23.59 -2.74 19.12
C HIS A 4 -22.45 -2.20 18.26
N SER A 5 -22.78 -1.43 17.22
CA SER A 5 -21.85 -0.71 16.34
C SER A 5 -21.00 0.33 17.08
N ALA A 6 -21.60 1.15 17.95
CA ALA A 6 -20.87 2.21 18.67
C ALA A 6 -19.90 1.66 19.73
N VAL A 7 -20.23 0.53 20.36
CA VAL A 7 -19.34 -0.15 21.32
C VAL A 7 -18.14 -0.78 20.58
N ILE A 8 -18.39 -1.37 19.41
CA ILE A 8 -17.34 -1.95 18.57
C ILE A 8 -16.37 -0.86 18.07
N GLU A 9 -16.90 0.27 17.57
CA GLU A 9 -16.08 1.42 17.12
C GLU A 9 -15.23 2.00 18.26
N SER A 10 -15.76 2.08 19.48
CA SER A 10 -15.00 2.58 20.63
C SER A 10 -13.88 1.64 21.07
N THR A 11 -14.06 0.33 20.93
CA THR A 11 -13.04 -0.68 21.29
C THR A 11 -11.91 -0.73 20.25
N ILE A 12 -12.22 -0.55 18.95
CA ILE A 12 -11.22 -0.43 17.89
C ILE A 12 -10.34 0.78 18.14
N SER A 13 -10.96 1.93 18.40
CA SER A 13 -10.24 3.19 18.63
C SER A 13 -9.23 3.07 19.78
N GLN A 14 -9.59 2.39 20.87
CA GLN A 14 -8.67 2.26 22.02
C GLN A 14 -7.46 1.38 21.75
N SER A 15 -7.62 0.27 21.03
CA SER A 15 -6.51 -0.64 20.68
C SER A 15 -5.57 -0.05 19.63
N GLU A 16 -6.11 0.67 18.66
CA GLU A 16 -5.32 1.36 17.63
C GLU A 16 -4.61 2.58 18.17
N ASP A 17 -5.25 3.37 19.05
CA ASP A 17 -4.61 4.48 19.74
C ASP A 17 -3.45 4.01 20.63
N GLU A 18 -3.58 2.86 21.29
CA GLU A 18 -2.51 2.24 22.06
C GLU A 18 -1.37 1.77 21.15
N TRP A 19 -1.69 1.13 20.02
CA TRP A 19 -0.72 0.75 18.98
C TRP A 19 0.03 1.99 18.47
N ILE A 20 -0.66 3.07 18.09
CA ILE A 20 -0.04 4.29 17.59
C ILE A 20 0.89 4.91 18.61
N ARG A 21 0.54 4.91 19.90
CA ARG A 21 1.42 5.40 20.97
C ARG A 21 2.66 4.53 21.16
N GLN A 22 2.50 3.20 21.09
CA GLN A 22 3.62 2.25 21.18
C GLN A 22 4.50 2.28 19.92
N SER A 23 3.91 2.50 18.75
CA SER A 23 4.58 2.56 17.44
C SER A 23 5.01 3.96 17.03
N GLY A 24 4.87 4.98 17.90
CA GLY A 24 5.28 6.36 17.63
C GLY A 24 6.70 6.48 17.09
N GLY A 25 7.58 5.52 17.46
CA GLY A 25 8.92 5.37 16.90
C GLY A 25 9.01 4.91 15.44
N PHE A 26 7.92 4.51 14.79
CA PHE A 26 7.92 4.08 13.39
C PHE A 26 7.63 5.25 12.43
N TYR A 27 6.82 6.21 12.88
CA TYR A 27 6.37 7.30 12.04
C TYR A 27 7.40 8.44 12.01
N ALA A 28 7.62 8.96 10.80
CA ALA A 28 8.40 10.16 10.54
C ALA A 28 7.56 11.14 9.72
N CYS A 29 7.78 12.42 9.94
CA CYS A 29 7.10 13.47 9.18
C CYS A 29 7.36 13.30 7.67
N PRO A 30 6.33 13.15 6.83
CA PRO A 30 6.52 12.99 5.38
C PRO A 30 7.31 14.12 4.76
N THR A 31 7.22 15.33 5.33
CA THR A 31 7.85 16.55 4.78
C THR A 31 9.31 16.71 5.19
N CYS A 32 9.64 16.56 6.46
CA CYS A 32 11.00 16.84 6.96
C CYS A 32 11.73 15.61 7.51
N LYS A 33 11.06 14.46 7.47
CA LYS A 33 11.56 13.13 7.91
C LYS A 33 12.01 13.05 9.37
N HIS A 34 11.70 14.06 10.21
CA HIS A 34 11.88 13.97 11.66
C HIS A 34 10.81 13.10 12.29
N ASP A 35 11.15 12.56 13.43
CA ASP A 35 10.25 11.70 14.20
C ASP A 35 8.95 12.43 14.58
N LEU A 36 7.88 11.68 14.64
CA LEU A 36 6.59 12.18 15.08
C LEU A 36 6.31 11.72 16.52
N GLU A 37 5.72 12.60 17.28
CA GLU A 37 5.35 12.37 18.68
C GLU A 37 3.83 12.36 18.83
N PRO A 38 3.27 11.47 19.66
CA PRO A 38 1.85 11.52 20.00
C PRO A 38 1.49 12.85 20.64
N SER A 39 0.37 13.43 20.23
CA SER A 39 -0.23 14.65 20.78
C SER A 39 -1.72 14.45 21.03
N ASN A 40 -2.38 15.42 21.66
CA ASN A 40 -3.84 15.35 21.88
C ASN A 40 -4.64 15.34 20.57
N ASP A 41 -4.09 15.94 19.51
CA ASP A 41 -4.75 16.10 18.22
C ASP A 41 -4.26 15.08 17.16
N GLY A 42 -3.40 14.12 17.55
CA GLY A 42 -2.84 13.10 16.65
C GLY A 42 -1.33 12.95 16.79
N LEU A 43 -0.61 12.86 15.67
CA LEU A 43 0.85 12.81 15.61
C LEU A 43 1.40 14.17 15.25
N SER A 44 2.35 14.69 16.01
CA SER A 44 2.93 16.03 15.83
C SER A 44 4.42 15.97 15.46
N CYS A 45 4.84 16.86 14.58
CA CYS A 45 6.24 17.08 14.25
C CYS A 45 6.79 18.30 15.01
N SER A 46 7.76 18.10 15.89
CA SER A 46 8.37 19.18 16.65
C SER A 46 9.20 20.17 15.82
N VAL A 47 9.63 19.76 14.60
CA VAL A 47 10.48 20.58 13.72
C VAL A 47 9.67 21.47 12.79
N CYS A 48 8.63 20.96 12.13
CA CYS A 48 7.81 21.74 11.20
C CYS A 48 6.42 22.10 11.74
N ALA A 49 6.14 21.79 13.00
CA ALA A 49 4.90 22.07 13.71
C ALA A 49 3.62 21.52 13.03
N ARG A 50 3.76 20.52 12.18
CA ARG A 50 2.62 19.86 11.53
C ARG A 50 1.99 18.85 12.46
N ILE A 51 0.68 18.78 12.40
CA ILE A 51 -0.13 17.79 13.13
C ILE A 51 -0.85 16.93 12.10
N TYR A 52 -0.79 15.62 12.29
CA TYR A 52 -1.43 14.60 11.48
C TYR A 52 -2.52 13.93 12.32
N PRO A 53 -3.81 14.13 11.98
CA PRO A 53 -4.91 13.61 12.78
C PRO A 53 -5.00 12.09 12.70
N ILE A 54 -5.65 11.49 13.70
CA ILE A 54 -6.01 10.07 13.70
C ILE A 54 -7.51 9.97 13.44
N LEU A 55 -7.89 9.35 12.32
CA LEU A 55 -9.27 9.24 11.87
C LEU A 55 -9.76 7.79 12.03
N GLY A 56 -10.57 7.55 13.08
CA GLY A 56 -11.08 6.21 13.38
C GLY A 56 -9.97 5.16 13.59
N GLY A 57 -8.90 5.55 14.32
CA GLY A 57 -7.73 4.70 14.57
C GLY A 57 -6.67 4.69 13.45
N ILE A 58 -6.89 5.42 12.35
CA ILE A 58 -5.97 5.48 11.20
C ILE A 58 -5.27 6.84 11.17
N PRO A 59 -3.93 6.92 11.33
CA PRO A 59 -3.19 8.16 11.14
C PRO A 59 -3.34 8.68 9.71
N ASP A 60 -3.71 9.97 9.56
CA ASP A 60 -3.91 10.61 8.26
C ASP A 60 -2.80 11.60 7.95
N PHE A 61 -1.85 11.17 7.11
CA PHE A 61 -0.73 12.00 6.66
C PHE A 61 -1.06 12.88 5.45
N LEU A 62 -2.25 12.77 4.88
CA LEU A 62 -2.73 13.61 3.78
C LEU A 62 -3.45 14.87 4.30
N GLY A 63 -4.19 14.78 5.41
CA GLY A 63 -5.00 15.87 5.95
C GLY A 63 -4.20 17.11 6.37
N GLY A 64 -3.00 16.95 6.92
CA GLY A 64 -2.12 18.05 7.35
C GLY A 64 -1.51 18.84 6.18
N ASN A 65 -1.51 18.34 4.97
CA ASN A 65 -0.91 18.97 3.79
C ASN A 65 -1.90 19.78 2.94
N PHE A 66 -3.21 19.63 3.16
CA PHE A 66 -4.23 20.30 2.34
C PHE A 66 -4.65 21.67 2.88
N ALA A 67 -4.36 22.00 4.13
CA ALA A 67 -4.86 23.22 4.77
C ALA A 67 -4.03 24.49 4.52
N GLY A 68 -2.94 24.47 3.74
CA GLY A 68 -2.14 25.71 3.64
C GLY A 68 -1.04 25.83 2.60
N SER A 69 -0.69 24.80 1.86
CA SER A 69 0.33 24.95 0.79
C SER A 69 -0.33 25.00 -0.56
N GLY A 70 -0.31 26.17 -1.18
CA GLY A 70 -0.74 26.39 -2.53
C GLY A 70 -0.14 25.36 -3.51
N ASN A 71 -1.00 24.78 -4.29
CA ASN A 71 -0.73 24.34 -5.66
C ASN A 71 0.15 23.11 -5.89
N ARG A 72 0.03 22.04 -5.09
CA ARG A 72 0.17 20.71 -5.68
C ARG A 72 -1.21 20.11 -5.79
N SER A 73 -1.84 20.33 -6.94
CA SER A 73 -3.01 19.57 -7.35
C SER A 73 -2.58 18.11 -7.41
N ILE A 74 -2.83 17.35 -6.34
CA ILE A 74 -2.92 15.91 -6.46
C ILE A 74 -4.05 15.70 -7.45
N ARG A 75 -3.73 15.43 -8.70
CA ARG A 75 -4.66 14.76 -9.58
C ARG A 75 -4.83 13.37 -8.99
N VAL A 76 -5.69 13.30 -7.97
CA VAL A 76 -6.28 12.04 -7.57
C VAL A 76 -6.91 11.52 -8.84
N VAL A 77 -6.35 10.46 -9.39
CA VAL A 77 -6.88 9.78 -10.55
C VAL A 77 -8.26 9.25 -10.15
N GLY A 78 -9.28 9.99 -10.54
CA GLY A 78 -10.65 9.77 -10.13
C GLY A 78 -10.95 10.28 -8.71
N ASN A 79 -12.15 10.73 -8.49
CA ASN A 79 -12.72 11.18 -7.21
C ASN A 79 -12.93 9.97 -6.27
N TRP A 80 -11.84 9.32 -5.84
CA TRP A 80 -11.85 8.09 -5.04
C TRP A 80 -12.21 8.30 -3.57
N ASP A 81 -12.54 9.52 -3.17
CA ASP A 81 -12.78 9.89 -1.77
C ASP A 81 -14.20 10.39 -1.49
N SER A 82 -15.14 10.20 -2.37
CA SER A 82 -16.48 10.77 -2.18
C SER A 82 -17.63 9.75 -2.30
N GLY A 83 -18.15 9.35 -1.14
CA GLY A 83 -19.55 8.98 -0.99
C GLY A 83 -19.84 7.47 -0.96
N ILE A 84 -21.13 7.18 -0.75
CA ILE A 84 -21.79 5.86 -0.61
C ILE A 84 -21.34 4.83 -1.68
N LEU A 85 -21.00 5.29 -2.90
CA LEU A 85 -20.53 4.41 -3.97
C LEU A 85 -19.19 3.75 -3.64
N PHE A 86 -18.28 4.48 -2.96
CA PHE A 86 -16.99 3.93 -2.54
C PHE A 86 -17.10 2.98 -1.36
N ASP A 87 -17.96 3.27 -0.40
CA ASP A 87 -18.23 2.34 0.70
C ASP A 87 -18.82 1.05 0.17
N PHE A 88 -19.72 1.14 -0.82
CA PHE A 88 -20.24 -0.05 -1.50
C PHE A 88 -19.16 -0.77 -2.31
N MET A 89 -18.38 -0.05 -3.12
CA MET A 89 -17.26 -0.62 -3.88
C MET A 89 -16.21 -1.26 -2.97
N ALA A 90 -15.87 -0.65 -1.83
CA ALA A 90 -14.95 -1.22 -0.86
C ALA A 90 -15.45 -2.57 -0.31
N SER A 91 -16.77 -2.70 -0.07
CA SER A 91 -17.37 -3.94 0.44
C SER A 91 -17.35 -5.10 -0.57
N VAL A 92 -17.44 -4.81 -1.87
CA VAL A 92 -17.43 -5.82 -2.95
C VAL A 92 -16.10 -5.91 -3.70
N TYR A 93 -15.15 -5.04 -3.33
CA TYR A 93 -13.85 -4.95 -4.03
C TYR A 93 -13.13 -6.30 -4.05
N GLU A 94 -12.93 -6.89 -2.90
CA GLU A 94 -12.17 -8.14 -2.74
C GLU A 94 -12.90 -9.34 -3.32
N THR A 95 -14.22 -9.37 -3.25
CA THR A 95 -15.02 -10.53 -3.66
C THR A 95 -15.40 -10.53 -5.14
N CYS A 96 -15.57 -9.35 -5.74
CA CYS A 96 -16.08 -9.22 -7.10
C CYS A 96 -15.15 -8.42 -8.01
N ILE A 97 -14.75 -7.20 -7.61
CA ILE A 97 -14.06 -6.27 -8.51
C ILE A 97 -12.64 -6.76 -8.79
N TYR A 98 -11.86 -7.00 -7.75
CA TYR A 98 -10.47 -7.35 -7.89
C TYR A 98 -10.25 -8.69 -8.62
N PRO A 99 -10.97 -9.79 -8.30
CA PRO A 99 -10.89 -11.02 -9.06
C PRO A 99 -11.31 -10.86 -10.52
N ALA A 100 -12.36 -10.05 -10.80
CA ALA A 100 -12.80 -9.79 -12.16
C ALA A 100 -11.73 -9.05 -12.99
N VAL A 101 -11.07 -8.07 -12.39
CA VAL A 101 -9.95 -7.32 -13.01
C VAL A 101 -8.76 -8.26 -13.28
N CYS A 102 -8.35 -9.06 -12.30
CA CYS A 102 -7.27 -10.01 -12.47
C CYS A 102 -7.60 -11.05 -13.56
N ASN A 103 -8.81 -11.58 -13.60
CA ASN A 103 -9.24 -12.52 -14.62
C ASN A 103 -9.31 -11.89 -16.01
N LEU A 104 -9.83 -10.65 -16.10
CA LEU A 104 -9.93 -9.93 -17.37
C LEU A 104 -8.55 -9.69 -17.99
N TYR A 105 -7.60 -9.20 -17.20
CA TYR A 105 -6.26 -8.86 -17.69
C TYR A 105 -5.27 -10.04 -17.70
N GLY A 106 -5.43 -10.98 -16.80
CA GLY A 106 -4.64 -12.23 -16.80
C GLY A 106 -5.07 -13.20 -17.89
N GLY A 107 -6.33 -13.11 -18.33
CA GLY A 107 -6.90 -14.01 -19.33
C GLY A 107 -6.91 -15.48 -18.86
N TRP A 108 -6.77 -16.42 -19.77
CA TRP A 108 -6.77 -17.87 -19.50
C TRP A 108 -5.61 -18.34 -18.60
N HIS A 109 -4.60 -17.50 -18.39
CA HIS A 109 -3.43 -17.75 -17.56
C HIS A 109 -3.49 -16.96 -16.25
N SER A 110 -4.67 -16.46 -15.86
CA SER A 110 -4.81 -15.69 -14.62
C SER A 110 -4.55 -16.57 -13.42
N ALA A 111 -3.65 -16.13 -12.54
CA ALA A 111 -3.52 -16.72 -11.22
C ALA A 111 -4.70 -16.29 -10.35
N SER A 112 -5.20 -17.19 -9.52
CA SER A 112 -6.19 -16.83 -8.51
C SER A 112 -5.59 -15.86 -7.48
N LEU A 113 -6.44 -15.06 -6.82
CA LEU A 113 -6.00 -14.22 -5.71
C LEU A 113 -5.22 -15.02 -4.65
N LYS A 114 -5.62 -16.27 -4.41
CA LYS A 114 -4.93 -17.17 -3.48
C LYS A 114 -3.53 -17.52 -3.96
N GLN A 115 -3.35 -17.79 -5.27
CA GLN A 115 -2.05 -18.08 -5.86
C GLN A 115 -1.15 -16.85 -5.79
N LEU A 116 -1.65 -15.67 -6.19
CA LEU A 116 -0.88 -14.42 -6.12
C LEU A 116 -0.46 -14.07 -4.70
N ALA A 117 -1.34 -14.30 -3.70
CA ALA A 117 -0.99 -14.11 -2.30
C ALA A 117 0.07 -15.12 -1.81
N HIS A 118 0.06 -16.35 -2.32
CA HIS A 118 1.09 -17.37 -2.06
C HIS A 118 2.43 -16.92 -2.65
N ASP A 119 2.46 -16.52 -3.92
CA ASP A 119 3.68 -16.07 -4.59
C ASP A 119 4.31 -14.87 -3.84
N VAL A 120 3.48 -13.90 -3.42
CA VAL A 120 3.94 -12.77 -2.61
C VAL A 120 4.51 -13.27 -1.28
N SER A 121 3.83 -14.22 -0.61
CA SER A 121 4.31 -14.79 0.66
C SER A 121 5.63 -15.54 0.50
N ASP A 122 5.81 -16.25 -0.60
CA ASP A 122 7.05 -16.99 -0.91
C ASP A 122 8.22 -16.02 -1.16
N ILE A 123 7.97 -14.91 -1.90
CA ILE A 123 8.96 -13.84 -2.09
C ILE A 123 9.42 -13.26 -0.75
N LEU A 124 8.50 -13.09 0.19
CA LEU A 124 8.83 -12.63 1.55
C LEU A 124 9.65 -13.67 2.33
N GLU A 125 9.74 -14.89 1.82
CA GLU A 125 10.40 -16.01 2.46
C GLU A 125 9.81 -16.28 3.87
N SER A 126 10.58 -16.84 4.78
CA SER A 126 10.17 -17.02 6.18
C SER A 126 10.43 -15.77 7.06
N ARG A 127 10.59 -14.59 6.45
CA ARG A 127 10.89 -13.37 7.20
C ARG A 127 9.73 -12.99 8.10
N GLY A 128 10.05 -12.83 9.36
CA GLY A 128 9.19 -12.17 10.33
C GLY A 128 9.42 -10.66 10.35
N GLY A 129 8.88 -9.97 11.35
CA GLY A 129 9.11 -8.55 11.60
C GLY A 129 8.04 -7.65 10.99
N LEU A 130 8.44 -6.46 10.58
CA LEU A 130 7.54 -5.40 10.13
C LEU A 130 7.50 -5.36 8.60
N ILE A 131 6.31 -5.50 8.03
CA ILE A 131 6.07 -5.54 6.57
C ILE A 131 5.28 -4.29 6.16
N LEU A 132 5.71 -3.62 5.10
CA LEU A 132 4.96 -2.53 4.48
C LEU A 132 4.06 -3.08 3.36
N ASP A 133 2.75 -2.81 3.44
CA ASP A 133 1.79 -3.10 2.35
C ASP A 133 1.40 -1.77 1.66
N VAL A 134 1.93 -1.55 0.47
CA VAL A 134 1.83 -0.28 -0.27
C VAL A 134 0.61 -0.27 -1.15
N ALA A 135 -0.22 0.78 -1.02
CA ALA A 135 -1.51 0.92 -1.68
C ALA A 135 -2.39 -0.32 -1.40
N CYS A 136 -2.52 -0.61 -0.11
CA CYS A 136 -3.07 -1.85 0.41
C CYS A 136 -4.58 -2.02 0.18
N GLY A 137 -5.30 -0.93 -0.16
CA GLY A 137 -6.76 -0.92 -0.22
C GLY A 137 -7.37 -1.41 1.11
N PRO A 138 -8.22 -2.46 1.09
CA PRO A 138 -8.78 -3.05 2.31
C PRO A 138 -7.83 -4.08 2.99
N GLY A 139 -6.54 -4.03 2.70
CA GLY A 139 -5.53 -4.95 3.26
C GLY A 139 -5.63 -6.38 2.74
N THR A 140 -6.07 -6.55 1.50
CA THR A 140 -6.31 -7.87 0.89
C THR A 140 -5.11 -8.81 0.99
N TYR A 141 -3.90 -8.32 0.74
CA TYR A 141 -2.67 -9.10 0.86
C TYR A 141 -2.11 -9.06 2.27
N GLY A 142 -2.08 -7.88 2.90
CA GLY A 142 -1.57 -7.71 4.25
C GLY A 142 -2.20 -8.67 5.26
N ARG A 143 -3.55 -8.82 5.23
CA ARG A 143 -4.28 -9.76 6.09
C ARG A 143 -3.93 -11.23 5.84
N ARG A 144 -3.55 -11.60 4.60
CA ARG A 144 -3.20 -12.98 4.23
C ARG A 144 -1.77 -13.35 4.61
N ILE A 145 -0.86 -12.37 4.65
CA ILE A 145 0.54 -12.59 4.99
C ILE A 145 0.84 -12.34 6.47
N ALA A 146 -0.06 -11.66 7.18
CA ALA A 146 0.07 -11.43 8.61
C ALA A 146 0.13 -12.76 9.38
N SER A 147 0.97 -12.83 10.40
CA SER A 147 1.16 -14.01 11.24
C SER A 147 1.69 -13.61 12.61
N ALA A 148 1.82 -14.53 13.54
CA ALA A 148 2.37 -14.24 14.87
C ALA A 148 3.77 -13.60 14.82
N SER A 149 4.54 -13.84 13.75
CA SER A 149 5.88 -13.27 13.55
C SER A 149 5.92 -12.09 12.59
N ARG A 150 4.79 -11.71 11.96
CA ARG A 150 4.70 -10.65 10.95
C ARG A 150 3.64 -9.63 11.32
N THR A 151 4.06 -8.40 11.57
CA THR A 151 3.17 -7.25 11.68
C THR A 151 3.15 -6.51 10.34
N VAL A 152 1.98 -6.17 9.85
CA VAL A 152 1.81 -5.47 8.56
C VAL A 152 1.29 -4.07 8.81
N ILE A 153 1.93 -3.06 8.20
CA ILE A 153 1.40 -1.70 8.11
C ILE A 153 1.00 -1.45 6.66
N GLY A 154 -0.32 -1.33 6.44
CA GLY A 154 -0.88 -0.97 5.14
C GLY A 154 -0.97 0.53 4.98
N ILE A 155 -0.55 1.05 3.83
CA ILE A 155 -0.80 2.44 3.45
C ILE A 155 -1.67 2.52 2.22
N ASP A 156 -2.58 3.49 2.21
CA ASP A 156 -3.42 3.82 1.05
C ASP A 156 -3.82 5.29 1.09
N ILE A 157 -4.27 5.84 -0.04
CA ILE A 157 -4.86 7.18 -0.12
C ILE A 157 -6.36 7.16 0.20
N CYS A 158 -7.02 6.00 0.05
CA CYS A 158 -8.46 5.83 0.19
C CYS A 158 -8.83 5.40 1.62
N LEU A 159 -9.30 6.35 2.42
CA LEU A 159 -9.66 6.12 3.82
C LEU A 159 -10.79 5.10 3.98
N SER A 160 -11.81 5.13 3.11
CA SER A 160 -12.93 4.18 3.17
C SER A 160 -12.52 2.73 2.90
N MET A 161 -11.54 2.50 2.02
CA MET A 161 -10.95 1.17 1.82
C MET A 161 -10.25 0.67 3.08
N MET A 162 -9.47 1.53 3.74
CA MET A 162 -8.76 1.17 4.97
C MET A 162 -9.73 0.93 6.14
N HIS A 163 -10.79 1.74 6.28
CA HIS A 163 -11.85 1.47 7.26
C HIS A 163 -12.52 0.11 7.02
N GLN A 164 -12.76 -0.25 5.75
CA GLN A 164 -13.27 -1.59 5.43
C GLN A 164 -12.24 -2.67 5.79
N GLY A 165 -10.96 -2.42 5.54
CA GLY A 165 -9.84 -3.28 5.95
C GLY A 165 -9.82 -3.50 7.46
N ALA A 166 -9.95 -2.43 8.26
CA ALA A 166 -10.01 -2.50 9.72
C ALA A 166 -11.20 -3.37 10.21
N ARG A 167 -12.37 -3.25 9.56
CA ARG A 167 -13.52 -4.12 9.85
C ARG A 167 -13.21 -5.60 9.52
N TYR A 168 -12.49 -5.87 8.44
CA TYR A 168 -12.06 -7.24 8.10
C TYR A 168 -11.06 -7.79 9.10
N VAL A 169 -10.02 -7.03 9.46
CA VAL A 169 -9.02 -7.35 10.47
C VAL A 169 -9.70 -7.78 11.78
N GLN A 170 -10.68 -7.00 12.23
CA GLN A 170 -11.42 -7.28 13.43
C GLN A 170 -12.28 -8.54 13.32
N ARG A 171 -13.05 -8.68 12.22
CA ARG A 171 -13.91 -9.86 11.97
C ARG A 171 -13.11 -11.15 11.84
N GLU A 172 -11.91 -11.06 11.27
CA GLU A 172 -11.02 -12.19 11.03
C GLU A 172 -10.06 -12.45 12.20
N HIS A 173 -10.12 -11.63 13.27
CA HIS A 173 -9.26 -11.71 14.45
C HIS A 173 -7.76 -11.68 14.14
N ILE A 174 -7.33 -10.73 13.29
CA ILE A 174 -5.94 -10.55 12.88
C ILE A 174 -5.38 -9.30 13.58
N PRO A 175 -4.76 -9.39 14.78
CA PRO A 175 -4.40 -8.22 15.59
C PRO A 175 -3.17 -7.45 15.09
N ASN A 176 -2.45 -7.97 14.13
CA ASN A 176 -1.15 -7.49 13.66
C ASN A 176 -1.19 -6.91 12.24
N VAL A 177 -2.33 -6.33 11.84
CA VAL A 177 -2.47 -5.53 10.62
C VAL A 177 -2.99 -4.15 11.01
N HIS A 178 -2.24 -3.11 10.67
CA HIS A 178 -2.53 -1.71 10.96
C HIS A 178 -2.54 -0.90 9.68
N PHE A 179 -3.19 0.27 9.71
CA PHE A 179 -3.35 1.13 8.54
C PHE A 179 -2.86 2.54 8.82
N ALA A 180 -2.37 3.23 7.77
CA ALA A 180 -2.07 4.65 7.80
C ALA A 180 -2.39 5.27 6.43
N ARG A 181 -3.02 6.44 6.42
CA ARG A 181 -3.36 7.15 5.18
C ARG A 181 -2.18 7.98 4.71
N ALA A 182 -1.59 7.61 3.59
CA ALA A 182 -0.41 8.29 3.06
C ALA A 182 -0.28 8.11 1.54
N MET A 183 0.48 9.02 0.90
CA MET A 183 0.98 8.82 -0.45
C MET A 183 2.25 7.98 -0.43
N VAL A 184 2.40 7.12 -1.43
CA VAL A 184 3.60 6.29 -1.56
C VAL A 184 4.85 7.12 -1.88
N GLU A 185 4.69 8.23 -2.57
CA GLU A 185 5.79 9.14 -2.92
C GLU A 185 6.32 9.95 -1.72
N GLU A 186 5.63 9.93 -0.58
CA GLU A 186 6.00 10.66 0.65
C GLU A 186 5.70 9.81 1.90
N LEU A 187 6.30 8.61 1.99
CA LEU A 187 6.02 7.67 3.08
C LEU A 187 6.33 8.26 4.46
N PRO A 188 5.40 8.15 5.42
CA PRO A 188 5.54 8.69 6.77
C PRO A 188 6.31 7.75 7.70
N PHE A 189 7.40 7.17 7.23
CA PHE A 189 8.18 6.20 8.00
C PHE A 189 9.67 6.55 8.00
N ARG A 190 10.34 6.11 9.03
CA ARG A 190 11.81 6.19 9.14
C ARG A 190 12.48 5.36 8.05
N SER A 191 13.70 5.73 7.70
CA SER A 191 14.55 4.92 6.83
C SER A 191 14.92 3.61 7.52
N GLY A 192 15.07 2.54 6.74
CA GLY A 192 15.54 1.25 7.25
C GLY A 192 14.61 0.57 8.27
N LEU A 193 13.31 0.82 8.22
CA LEU A 193 12.35 0.32 9.20
C LEU A 193 11.84 -1.08 8.87
N PHE A 194 11.46 -1.34 7.62
CA PHE A 194 10.72 -2.53 7.22
C PHE A 194 11.63 -3.70 6.84
N ASP A 195 11.25 -4.89 7.30
CA ASP A 195 11.92 -6.14 6.98
C ASP A 195 11.58 -6.64 5.58
N ALA A 196 10.47 -6.19 5.02
CA ALA A 196 10.04 -6.42 3.63
C ALA A 196 8.98 -5.41 3.21
N ALA A 197 8.70 -5.31 1.91
CA ALA A 197 7.56 -4.54 1.39
C ALA A 197 6.81 -5.32 0.32
N ILE A 198 5.50 -5.04 0.21
CA ILE A 198 4.65 -5.53 -0.86
C ILE A 198 3.91 -4.37 -1.53
N CYS A 199 3.63 -4.50 -2.83
CA CYS A 199 2.77 -3.60 -3.59
C CYS A 199 1.96 -4.41 -4.60
N ALA A 200 0.68 -4.65 -4.34
CA ALA A 200 -0.11 -5.58 -5.11
C ALA A 200 -1.31 -4.91 -5.81
N GLY A 201 -1.18 -4.72 -7.13
CA GLY A 201 -2.25 -4.25 -8.01
C GLY A 201 -2.29 -2.74 -8.26
N SER A 202 -1.41 -1.95 -7.65
CA SER A 202 -1.52 -0.48 -7.67
C SER A 202 -0.35 0.26 -8.33
N LEU A 203 0.79 -0.41 -8.58
CA LEU A 203 1.98 0.22 -9.16
C LEU A 203 1.69 0.97 -10.47
N ASN A 204 0.77 0.47 -11.27
CA ASN A 204 0.35 1.10 -12.53
C ASN A 204 -0.35 2.47 -12.36
N HIS A 205 -0.77 2.83 -11.15
CA HIS A 205 -1.51 4.05 -10.83
C HIS A 205 -0.67 5.11 -10.12
N PHE A 206 0.60 4.82 -9.81
CA PHE A 206 1.48 5.80 -9.19
C PHE A 206 1.80 6.94 -10.15
N THR A 207 1.80 8.17 -9.63
CA THR A 207 2.08 9.38 -10.43
C THR A 207 3.54 9.40 -10.88
N ASP A 208 4.45 9.06 -9.99
CA ASP A 208 5.88 8.86 -10.26
C ASP A 208 6.33 7.53 -9.66
N VAL A 209 6.39 6.50 -10.50
CA VAL A 209 6.75 5.16 -10.06
C VAL A 209 8.19 5.06 -9.55
N VAL A 210 9.12 5.87 -10.07
CA VAL A 210 10.52 5.85 -9.61
C VAL A 210 10.62 6.49 -8.23
N LEU A 211 9.94 7.63 -8.03
CA LEU A 211 9.88 8.28 -6.72
C LEU A 211 9.21 7.37 -5.68
N ALA A 212 8.09 6.74 -6.03
CA ALA A 212 7.42 5.78 -5.17
C ALA A 212 8.33 4.61 -4.78
N LEU A 213 9.02 4.00 -5.75
CA LEU A 213 9.97 2.91 -5.49
C LEU A 213 11.16 3.37 -4.64
N ARG A 214 11.66 4.60 -4.82
CA ARG A 214 12.72 5.16 -3.97
C ARG A 214 12.28 5.36 -2.53
N GLU A 215 11.05 5.84 -2.30
CA GLU A 215 10.50 5.97 -0.95
C GLU A 215 10.26 4.62 -0.29
N ILE A 216 9.77 3.62 -1.04
CA ILE A 216 9.68 2.24 -0.55
C ILE A 216 11.09 1.74 -0.16
N ASN A 217 12.06 1.87 -1.07
CA ASN A 217 13.46 1.47 -0.82
C ASN A 217 14.03 2.14 0.43
N ARG A 218 13.86 3.46 0.56
CA ARG A 218 14.32 4.22 1.74
C ARG A 218 13.81 3.62 3.04
N THR A 219 12.54 3.23 3.10
CA THR A 219 11.93 2.72 4.33
C THR A 219 12.30 1.28 4.66
N MET A 220 12.82 0.51 3.72
CA MET A 220 13.22 -0.88 3.90
C MET A 220 14.63 -1.01 4.48
N LYS A 221 14.91 -2.09 5.17
CA LYS A 221 16.26 -2.49 5.62
C LYS A 221 17.10 -2.98 4.43
N ALA A 222 18.42 -2.85 4.50
CA ALA A 222 19.32 -3.38 3.49
C ALA A 222 19.08 -4.89 3.28
N GLY A 223 19.08 -5.34 2.03
CA GLY A 223 18.79 -6.73 1.64
C GLY A 223 17.34 -7.18 1.82
N ALA A 224 16.43 -6.29 2.26
CA ALA A 224 15.02 -6.63 2.42
C ALA A 224 14.34 -6.89 1.06
N PRO A 225 13.46 -7.92 0.96
CA PRO A 225 12.74 -8.22 -0.27
C PRO A 225 11.56 -7.28 -0.49
N LEU A 226 11.37 -6.90 -1.75
CA LEU A 226 10.18 -6.25 -2.28
C LEU A 226 9.43 -7.26 -3.16
N ALA A 227 8.13 -7.43 -2.93
CA ALA A 227 7.25 -8.20 -3.80
C ALA A 227 6.22 -7.27 -4.46
N VAL A 228 6.13 -7.30 -5.79
CA VAL A 228 5.19 -6.45 -6.53
C VAL A 228 4.34 -7.31 -7.46
N MET A 229 3.05 -7.00 -7.51
CA MET A 229 2.15 -7.48 -8.53
C MET A 229 1.58 -6.28 -9.29
N CYS A 230 1.66 -6.29 -10.61
CA CYS A 230 1.16 -5.23 -11.48
C CYS A 230 0.71 -5.77 -12.84
N PHE A 231 0.12 -4.91 -13.65
CA PHE A 231 -0.16 -5.22 -15.05
C PHE A 231 1.00 -4.75 -15.93
N ALA A 232 1.45 -5.63 -16.84
CA ALA A 232 2.57 -5.35 -17.71
C ALA A 232 2.27 -5.70 -19.17
N LEU A 233 3.04 -5.10 -20.07
CA LEU A 233 3.05 -5.44 -21.49
C LEU A 233 3.83 -6.73 -21.69
N ILE A 234 3.08 -7.81 -21.88
CA ILE A 234 3.60 -9.17 -22.07
C ILE A 234 2.96 -9.76 -23.32
N ASP A 235 3.74 -10.40 -24.19
CA ASP A 235 3.27 -10.91 -25.48
C ASP A 235 2.16 -11.97 -25.37
N SER A 236 2.15 -12.75 -24.31
CA SER A 236 1.10 -13.74 -24.00
C SER A 236 -0.17 -13.13 -23.42
N GLY A 237 -0.13 -11.85 -22.95
CA GLY A 237 -1.21 -11.20 -22.24
C GLY A 237 -2.11 -10.34 -23.12
N LEU A 238 -3.25 -9.91 -22.57
CA LEU A 238 -4.20 -9.03 -23.25
C LEU A 238 -3.67 -7.62 -23.47
N MET A 239 -2.71 -7.15 -22.66
CA MET A 239 -2.11 -5.83 -22.79
C MET A 239 -1.27 -5.65 -24.06
N LYS A 240 -0.97 -6.73 -24.80
CA LYS A 240 -0.39 -6.64 -26.16
C LYS A 240 -1.30 -5.90 -27.14
N TYR A 241 -2.61 -5.96 -26.96
CA TYR A 241 -3.57 -5.26 -27.83
C TYR A 241 -3.66 -3.78 -27.47
N LYS A 242 -3.34 -2.93 -28.46
CA LYS A 242 -3.32 -1.47 -28.27
C LYS A 242 -4.64 -0.90 -27.71
N SER A 243 -5.78 -1.40 -28.18
CA SER A 243 -7.09 -0.95 -27.71
C SER A 243 -7.33 -1.18 -26.21
N ILE A 244 -6.78 -2.27 -25.67
CA ILE A 244 -6.89 -2.60 -24.23
C ILE A 244 -5.95 -1.70 -23.43
N ARG A 245 -4.70 -1.50 -23.88
CA ARG A 245 -3.77 -0.55 -23.26
C ARG A 245 -4.32 0.87 -23.24
N ASP A 246 -4.76 1.37 -24.39
CA ASP A 246 -5.33 2.72 -24.51
C ASP A 246 -6.53 2.92 -23.56
N ARG A 247 -7.29 1.86 -23.28
CA ARG A 247 -8.38 1.91 -22.31
C ARG A 247 -7.88 1.97 -20.88
N ALA A 248 -6.87 1.19 -20.53
CA ALA A 248 -6.25 1.21 -19.22
C ALA A 248 -5.57 2.56 -18.94
N GLU A 249 -4.84 3.10 -19.91
CA GLU A 249 -4.18 4.40 -19.84
C GLU A 249 -5.18 5.57 -19.73
N ARG A 250 -6.31 5.52 -20.44
CA ARG A 250 -7.39 6.50 -20.25
C ARG A 250 -8.02 6.44 -18.85
N GLY A 251 -7.95 5.27 -18.19
CA GLY A 251 -8.33 5.11 -16.79
C GLY A 251 -7.27 5.60 -15.79
N GLY A 252 -6.17 6.21 -16.27
CA GLY A 252 -5.09 6.74 -15.44
C GLY A 252 -4.00 5.72 -15.08
N GLY A 253 -4.03 4.52 -15.67
CA GLY A 253 -2.98 3.51 -15.47
C GLY A 253 -1.83 3.70 -16.45
N HIS A 254 -0.61 3.35 -16.02
CA HIS A 254 0.58 3.28 -16.87
C HIS A 254 0.95 1.82 -17.11
N ILE A 255 1.01 1.40 -18.38
CA ILE A 255 1.37 0.02 -18.72
C ILE A 255 2.83 -0.03 -19.16
N TYR A 256 3.65 -0.67 -18.37
CA TYR A 256 5.09 -0.81 -18.58
C TYR A 256 5.41 -2.13 -19.24
N SER A 257 6.47 -2.18 -20.06
CA SER A 257 7.13 -3.44 -20.42
C SER A 257 7.92 -3.99 -19.23
N VAL A 258 8.24 -5.28 -19.25
CA VAL A 258 9.08 -5.92 -18.22
C VAL A 258 10.43 -5.23 -18.12
N ALA A 259 11.05 -4.91 -19.27
CA ALA A 259 12.35 -4.20 -19.32
C ALA A 259 12.27 -2.78 -18.77
N ASP A 260 11.15 -2.05 -19.00
CA ASP A 260 10.95 -0.74 -18.40
C ASP A 260 10.80 -0.80 -16.89
N LEU A 261 10.09 -1.82 -16.36
CA LEU A 261 9.96 -2.03 -14.93
C LEU A 261 11.31 -2.35 -14.29
N GLU A 262 12.07 -3.29 -14.87
CA GLU A 262 13.42 -3.64 -14.41
C GLU A 262 14.30 -2.40 -14.30
N ARG A 263 14.38 -1.59 -15.37
CA ARG A 263 15.17 -0.36 -15.37
C ARG A 263 14.76 0.60 -14.25
N ARG A 264 13.46 0.81 -14.03
CA ARG A 264 12.92 1.70 -12.98
C ARG A 264 13.16 1.17 -11.57
N VAL A 265 13.07 -0.14 -11.39
CA VAL A 265 13.35 -0.82 -10.13
C VAL A 265 14.83 -0.67 -9.77
N ILE A 266 15.73 -0.87 -10.74
CA ILE A 266 17.18 -0.66 -10.56
C ILE A 266 17.49 0.82 -10.30
N GLU A 267 16.90 1.75 -11.07
CA GLU A 267 17.04 3.20 -10.86
C GLU A 267 16.61 3.65 -9.46
N ALA A 268 15.66 2.95 -8.85
CA ALA A 268 15.19 3.21 -7.50
C ALA A 268 16.07 2.59 -6.39
N GLY A 269 17.19 1.94 -6.75
CA GLY A 269 18.16 1.35 -5.80
C GLY A 269 17.84 -0.07 -5.38
N PHE A 270 17.01 -0.77 -6.13
CA PHE A 270 16.78 -2.20 -5.93
C PHE A 270 17.69 -3.02 -6.84
N GLU A 271 17.96 -4.25 -6.43
CA GLU A 271 18.75 -5.25 -7.14
C GLU A 271 17.96 -6.55 -7.27
N ASP A 272 18.48 -7.53 -8.01
CA ASP A 272 17.95 -8.90 -8.08
C ASP A 272 16.48 -8.96 -8.57
N PHE A 273 16.19 -8.22 -9.65
CA PHE A 273 14.86 -8.21 -10.27
C PHE A 273 14.53 -9.58 -10.88
N ARG A 274 13.46 -10.22 -10.39
CA ARG A 274 13.03 -11.56 -10.82
C ARG A 274 11.55 -11.53 -11.20
N PRO A 275 11.23 -11.44 -12.50
CA PRO A 275 9.84 -11.42 -12.97
C PRO A 275 9.26 -12.81 -13.15
N HIS A 276 7.96 -12.95 -12.85
CA HIS A 276 7.13 -14.10 -13.19
C HIS A 276 5.77 -13.63 -13.73
N ALA A 277 5.33 -14.15 -14.87
CA ALA A 277 4.17 -13.63 -15.57
C ALA A 277 3.01 -14.63 -15.65
N TYR A 278 1.80 -14.12 -15.40
CA TYR A 278 0.52 -14.80 -15.61
C TYR A 278 -0.32 -13.97 -16.61
N GLY A 279 -0.16 -14.24 -17.91
CA GLY A 279 -0.78 -13.41 -18.94
C GLY A 279 -0.24 -11.98 -18.90
N SER A 280 -1.10 -10.97 -18.66
CA SER A 280 -0.68 -9.59 -18.44
C SER A 280 -0.45 -9.24 -16.97
N VAL A 281 -0.67 -10.15 -16.03
CA VAL A 281 -0.32 -9.98 -14.62
C VAL A 281 1.15 -10.38 -14.45
N LEU A 282 1.95 -9.45 -13.97
CA LEU A 282 3.34 -9.66 -13.63
C LEU A 282 3.50 -9.65 -12.12
N VAL A 283 4.09 -10.70 -11.57
CA VAL A 283 4.62 -10.72 -10.21
C VAL A 283 6.13 -10.64 -10.30
N PHE A 284 6.76 -9.73 -9.58
CA PHE A 284 8.21 -9.70 -9.52
C PHE A 284 8.71 -9.50 -8.09
N SER A 285 9.90 -9.98 -7.85
CA SER A 285 10.67 -9.66 -6.65
C SER A 285 11.87 -8.81 -6.99
N ALA A 286 12.32 -8.02 -6.01
CA ALA A 286 13.59 -7.31 -6.00
C ALA A 286 14.09 -7.22 -4.56
N ARG A 287 15.35 -6.82 -4.35
CA ARG A 287 15.92 -6.61 -3.01
C ARG A 287 16.48 -5.21 -2.90
N LYS A 288 16.33 -4.59 -1.73
CA LYS A 288 17.07 -3.35 -1.45
C LYS A 288 18.57 -3.63 -1.53
N GLY A 289 19.27 -2.85 -2.32
CA GLY A 289 20.73 -2.88 -2.38
C GLY A 289 21.39 -2.61 -1.02
N PRO A 290 22.70 -2.87 -0.87
CA PRO A 290 23.46 -2.47 0.30
C PRO A 290 23.39 -0.94 0.46
N GLU A 291 23.50 -0.46 1.70
CA GLU A 291 23.62 0.98 1.92
C GLU A 291 25.00 1.42 1.40
N GLU A 292 25.00 2.39 0.47
CA GLU A 292 26.24 3.05 0.07
C GLU A 292 26.74 3.87 1.27
N HIS A 293 27.95 3.57 1.72
CA HIS A 293 28.63 4.22 2.85
C HIS A 293 29.25 5.56 2.43
#